data_c44d169350faac0adfe7e29e7bfe6c64
#
_entry.id   c44d169350faac0adfe7e29e7bfe6c64
#
_cell.length_a   1.000
_cell.length_b   1.000
_cell.length_c   1.000
_cell.angle_alpha   90.00
_cell.angle_beta   90.00
_cell.angle_gamma   90.00
#
_symmetry.space_group_name_H-M   'P 1'
#
loop_
_entity.id
_entity.type
_entity.pdbx_description
1 polymer ?
#
loop_
_entity_poly.entity_id
_entity_poly.type
_entity_poly.pdbx_seq_one_letter_code
_entity_poly.pdbx_strand_id
1 'polypeptide(L)' 'MKMVYVVQGTSSGCSDNLIHWADSAFTDEQEAFNRRDAMNRSMKNDPKFFAYVTGPIPLD' A
#
# COMPACT_ATOMS: atom_id res chain seq x y z
N MET A 1 -13.04 11.61 15.98
CA MET A 1 -11.90 11.65 15.05
C MET A 1 -11.80 10.33 14.32
N LYS A 2 -11.76 10.40 13.00
CA LYS A 2 -11.58 9.18 12.19
C LYS A 2 -10.10 8.95 11.92
N MET A 3 -9.72 7.70 11.90
CA MET A 3 -8.38 7.29 11.50
C MET A 3 -8.47 6.53 10.20
N VAL A 4 -7.48 6.71 9.34
CA VAL A 4 -7.45 6.09 8.03
C VAL A 4 -6.10 5.42 7.85
N TYR A 5 -6.13 4.24 7.24
CA TYR A 5 -4.94 3.48 6.88
C TYR A 5 -4.87 3.46 5.36
N VAL A 6 -3.77 3.94 4.80
CA VAL A 6 -3.59 4.03 3.35
C VAL A 6 -2.68 2.92 2.90
N VAL A 7 -3.16 2.12 1.94
CA VAL A 7 -2.35 1.07 1.32
C VAL A 7 -1.64 1.69 0.12
N GLN A 8 -0.34 1.61 0.12
CA GLN A 8 0.49 2.18 -0.93
C GLN A 8 1.33 1.10 -1.57
N GLY A 9 1.68 1.34 -2.82
CA GLY A 9 2.58 0.47 -3.54
C GLY A 9 3.79 1.22 -4.03
N THR A 10 4.90 0.51 -4.19
CA THR A 10 6.10 1.06 -4.80
C THR A 10 6.63 0.07 -5.82
N SER A 11 7.24 0.59 -6.88
CA SER A 11 7.93 -0.23 -7.85
C SER A 11 8.91 0.67 -8.62
N SER A 12 10.06 0.12 -8.96
CA SER A 12 10.99 0.85 -9.83
C SER A 12 10.78 0.49 -11.30
N GLY A 13 10.01 -0.57 -11.59
CA GLY A 13 9.76 -0.96 -12.97
C GLY A 13 11.03 -1.12 -13.77
N CYS A 14 11.06 -0.52 -14.96
CA CYS A 14 12.24 -0.52 -15.82
C CYS A 14 13.11 0.71 -15.62
N SER A 15 12.78 1.55 -14.65
CA SER A 15 13.48 2.80 -14.38
C SER A 15 14.27 2.68 -13.09
N ASP A 16 15.31 3.50 -12.95
CA ASP A 16 16.03 3.63 -11.69
C ASP A 16 15.27 4.44 -10.66
N ASN A 17 14.18 5.08 -11.08
CA ASN A 17 13.36 5.91 -10.19
C ASN A 17 12.26 5.08 -9.58
N LEU A 18 12.13 5.17 -8.27
CA LEU A 18 11.07 4.50 -7.54
C LEU A 18 9.75 5.25 -7.74
N ILE A 19 8.72 4.50 -8.12
CA ILE A 19 7.38 5.05 -8.30
C ILE A 19 6.55 4.68 -7.08
N HIS A 20 5.84 5.66 -6.54
CA HIS A 20 4.93 5.47 -5.39
C HIS A 20 3.52 5.83 -5.82
N TRP A 21 2.55 5.04 -5.36
CA TRP A 21 1.15 5.40 -5.60
C TRP A 21 0.30 4.93 -4.43
N ALA A 22 -0.83 5.61 -4.23
CA ALA A 22 -1.81 5.21 -3.24
C ALA A 22 -2.82 4.29 -3.93
N ASP A 23 -3.01 3.10 -3.37
CA ASP A 23 -3.95 2.12 -3.93
C ASP A 23 -5.35 2.32 -3.35
N SER A 24 -5.45 2.36 -2.03
CA SER A 24 -6.74 2.41 -1.35
C SER A 24 -6.56 2.94 0.06
N ALA A 25 -7.69 3.27 0.67
CA ALA A 25 -7.71 3.75 2.04
C ALA A 25 -8.84 3.05 2.80
N PHE A 26 -8.58 2.70 4.04
CA PHE A 26 -9.53 1.98 4.88
C PHE A 26 -9.59 2.61 6.26
N THR A 27 -10.75 2.51 6.89
CA THR A 27 -10.90 2.90 8.29
C THR A 27 -10.56 1.74 9.23
N ASP A 28 -10.54 0.53 8.69
CA ASP A 28 -10.22 -0.69 9.45
C ASP A 28 -8.80 -1.13 9.12
N GLU A 29 -7.95 -1.21 10.13
CA GLU A 29 -6.57 -1.61 9.98
C GLU A 29 -6.44 -3.00 9.36
N GLN A 30 -7.30 -3.93 9.78
CA GLN A 30 -7.23 -5.30 9.28
C GLN A 30 -7.54 -5.36 7.78
N GLU A 31 -8.50 -4.56 7.33
CA GLU A 31 -8.80 -4.50 5.90
C GLU A 31 -7.63 -3.96 5.10
N ALA A 32 -6.94 -2.95 5.65
CA ALA A 32 -5.76 -2.40 4.99
C ALA A 32 -4.65 -3.45 4.88
N PHE A 33 -4.41 -4.20 5.94
CA PHE A 33 -3.40 -5.27 5.92
C PHE A 33 -3.78 -6.37 4.94
N ASN A 34 -5.06 -6.74 4.88
CA ASN A 34 -5.53 -7.75 3.93
C ASN A 34 -5.30 -7.30 2.49
N ARG A 35 -5.55 -6.05 2.19
CA ARG A 35 -5.32 -5.51 0.85
C ARG A 35 -3.83 -5.50 0.52
N ARG A 36 -3.00 -5.06 1.47
CA ARG A 36 -1.55 -5.08 1.30
C ARG A 36 -1.05 -6.49 0.96
N ASP A 37 -1.52 -7.48 1.73
CA ASP A 37 -1.08 -8.86 1.52
C ASP A 37 -1.55 -9.39 0.18
N ALA A 38 -2.75 -9.03 -0.26
CA ALA A 38 -3.27 -9.42 -1.56
C ALA A 38 -2.41 -8.82 -2.69
N MET A 39 -2.03 -7.56 -2.56
CA MET A 39 -1.19 -6.91 -3.55
C MET A 39 0.19 -7.58 -3.63
N ASN A 40 0.79 -7.88 -2.49
CA ASN A 40 2.10 -8.52 -2.47
C ASN A 40 2.06 -9.93 -3.04
N ARG A 41 0.96 -10.67 -2.83
CA ARG A 41 0.79 -11.99 -3.44
C ARG A 41 0.61 -11.89 -4.95
N SER A 42 -0.16 -10.91 -5.39
CA SER A 42 -0.46 -10.71 -6.80
C SER A 42 0.79 -10.34 -7.60
N MET A 43 1.70 -9.60 -6.98
CA MET A 43 2.87 -9.06 -7.65
C MET A 43 4.16 -9.77 -7.22
N LYS A 44 4.05 -10.99 -6.72
CA LYS A 44 5.22 -11.70 -6.18
C LYS A 44 6.30 -11.97 -7.21
N ASN A 45 5.96 -11.91 -8.51
CA ASN A 45 6.93 -12.11 -9.58
C ASN A 45 7.72 -10.85 -9.93
N ASP A 46 7.35 -9.71 -9.35
CA ASP A 46 8.07 -8.46 -9.53
C ASP A 46 8.91 -8.20 -8.27
N PRO A 47 10.23 -8.42 -8.34
CA PRO A 47 11.07 -8.29 -7.15
C PRO A 47 11.22 -6.85 -6.66
N LYS A 48 10.82 -5.88 -7.47
CA LYS A 48 10.91 -4.46 -7.11
C LYS A 48 9.63 -3.90 -6.56
N PHE A 49 8.54 -4.68 -6.65
CA PHE A 49 7.25 -4.24 -6.14
C PHE A 49 7.13 -4.58 -4.67
N PHE A 50 6.58 -3.62 -3.91
CA PHE A 50 6.15 -3.98 -2.59
C PHE A 50 5.05 -3.02 -2.13
N ALA A 51 4.09 -3.54 -1.39
CA ALA A 51 2.99 -2.77 -0.84
C ALA A 51 3.15 -2.65 0.66
N TYR A 52 2.72 -1.52 1.20
CA TYR A 52 2.81 -1.26 2.63
C TYR A 52 1.62 -0.40 3.08
N VAL A 53 1.41 -0.37 4.38
CA VAL A 53 0.33 0.42 4.98
C VAL A 53 0.93 1.59 5.72
N THR A 54 0.38 2.78 5.48
CA THR A 54 0.75 3.99 6.20
C THR A 54 -0.42 4.41 7.07
N GLY A 55 -0.15 4.75 8.29
CA GLY A 55 -1.17 5.22 9.21
C GLY A 55 -0.94 4.68 10.61
N PRO A 56 -1.86 4.97 11.54
CA PRO A 56 -3.12 5.68 11.30
C PRO A 56 -2.93 7.17 11.00
N ILE A 57 -3.72 7.66 10.05
CA ILE A 57 -3.70 9.07 9.68
C ILE A 57 -5.02 9.68 10.14
N PRO A 58 -5.01 10.72 10.97
CA PRO A 58 -6.27 11.31 11.42
C PRO A 58 -6.95 12.10 10.32
N LEU A 59 -8.26 11.94 10.24
CA LEU A 59 -9.10 12.71 9.35
C LEU A 59 -10.08 13.52 10.18
N ASP A 60 -10.19 14.78 9.92
CA ASP A 60 -11.18 15.65 10.55
C ASP A 60 -12.30 15.95 9.59
#